data_17e63515ada77994155bd9d0ed4cac81
#
_entry.id   17e63515ada77994155bd9d0ed4cac81
#
_cell.length_a   1.000
_cell.length_b   1.000
_cell.length_c   1.000
_cell.angle_alpha   90.00
_cell.angle_beta   90.00
_cell.angle_gamma   90.00
#
_symmetry.space_group_name_H-M   'P 1'
#
loop_
_entity.id
_entity.type
_entity.pdbx_description
1 polymer ?
#
loop_
_entity_poly.entity_id
_entity_poly.type
_entity_poly.pdbx_seq_one_letter_code
_entity_poly.pdbx_strand_id
1 'polypeptide(L)'
;MYQKWEYEQDIKMKKEEVKQEHKDNEGDPQVKGKRKNFMHAILQGTIAKKMDGATFIVNNPTHISVVLRYNKHVDAAPIVVAKGEDELALYIRTLAREQEIPMVENRPLARSLYYQVEEDETIPEDLYVAVIEVMRYLIQTKELEV
;
A
#
# COMPACT_ATOMS: atom_id res chain seq x y z
N MET A 1 -12.06 -18.92 2.55
CA MET A 1 -11.95 -18.58 3.99
C MET A 1 -11.18 -19.63 4.77
N TYR A 2 -11.44 -20.91 4.55
CA TYR A 2 -10.79 -22.01 5.26
C TYR A 2 -9.29 -22.13 4.94
N GLN A 3 -8.90 -22.01 3.68
CA GLN A 3 -7.50 -22.07 3.24
C GLN A 3 -6.64 -20.91 3.77
N LYS A 4 -7.23 -19.73 3.92
CA LYS A 4 -6.56 -18.55 4.44
C LYS A 4 -6.25 -18.68 5.94
N TRP A 5 -7.13 -19.32 6.69
CA TRP A 5 -6.95 -19.56 8.12
C TRP A 5 -5.83 -20.57 8.41
N GLU A 6 -5.76 -21.68 7.66
CA GLU A 6 -4.67 -22.66 7.76
C GLU A 6 -3.32 -22.05 7.41
N TYR A 7 -3.27 -21.23 6.36
CA TYR A 7 -2.07 -20.52 5.95
C TYR A 7 -1.58 -19.54 7.02
N GLU A 8 -2.47 -18.80 7.66
CA GLU A 8 -2.12 -17.89 8.75
C GLU A 8 -1.62 -18.62 10.00
N GLN A 9 -2.17 -19.79 10.30
CA GLN A 9 -1.72 -20.65 11.40
C GLN A 9 -0.31 -21.22 11.15
N ASP A 10 -0.03 -21.69 9.94
CA ASP A 10 1.29 -22.17 9.56
C ASP A 10 2.36 -21.07 9.62
N ILE A 11 2.03 -19.87 9.18
CA ILE A 11 2.91 -18.71 9.28
C ILE A 11 3.16 -18.33 10.74
N LYS A 12 2.14 -18.40 11.60
CA LYS A 12 2.29 -18.14 13.04
C LYS A 12 3.23 -19.15 13.72
N MET A 13 3.09 -20.42 13.42
CA MET A 13 3.95 -21.47 13.97
C MET A 13 5.40 -21.30 13.51
N LYS A 14 5.63 -21.00 12.24
CA LYS A 14 6.97 -20.73 11.71
C LYS A 14 7.58 -19.47 12.30
N LYS A 15 6.79 -18.43 12.53
CA LYS A 15 7.24 -17.20 13.18
C LYS A 15 7.64 -17.41 14.65
N GLU A 16 6.94 -18.28 15.37
CA GLU A 16 7.28 -18.60 16.76
C GLU A 16 8.57 -19.42 16.85
N GLU A 17 8.78 -20.39 15.98
CA GLU A 17 10.02 -21.15 15.89
C GLU A 17 11.23 -20.25 15.52
N VAL A 18 11.06 -19.39 14.53
CA VAL A 18 12.08 -18.42 14.13
C VAL A 18 12.35 -17.41 15.25
N LYS A 19 11.35 -16.99 15.98
CA LYS A 19 11.49 -16.10 17.14
C LYS A 19 12.31 -16.73 18.28
N GLN A 20 12.15 -18.04 18.53
CA GLN A 20 12.91 -18.75 19.54
C GLN A 20 14.37 -18.94 19.12
N GLU A 21 14.63 -19.31 17.87
CA GLU A 21 15.98 -19.43 17.33
C GLU A 21 16.71 -18.07 17.32
N HIS A 22 16.02 -16.99 16.96
CA HIS A 22 16.60 -15.65 17.00
C HIS A 22 16.87 -15.16 18.43
N LYS A 23 16.04 -15.52 19.40
CA LYS A 23 16.29 -15.20 20.82
C LYS A 23 17.56 -15.88 21.34
N ASP A 24 17.80 -17.10 20.91
CA ASP A 24 18.97 -17.89 21.32
C ASP A 24 20.26 -17.42 20.61
N ASN A 25 20.16 -16.86 19.38
CA ASN A 25 21.31 -16.48 18.56
C ASN A 25 21.65 -14.98 18.57
N GLU A 26 20.69 -14.07 18.71
CA GLU A 26 20.94 -12.62 18.65
C GLU A 26 20.69 -11.87 19.96
N GLY A 27 20.15 -12.50 20.97
CA GLY A 27 20.18 -12.15 22.40
C GLY A 27 19.63 -10.80 22.87
N ASP A 28 19.34 -9.81 22.02
CA ASP A 28 18.90 -8.50 22.50
C ASP A 28 17.62 -8.01 21.80
N PRO A 29 16.47 -8.05 22.53
CA PRO A 29 15.20 -7.52 22.01
C PRO A 29 15.23 -6.03 21.69
N GLN A 30 16.09 -5.24 22.32
CA GLN A 30 16.21 -3.80 22.10
C GLN A 30 16.86 -3.49 20.74
N VAL A 31 17.87 -4.24 20.34
CA VAL A 31 18.51 -4.09 19.03
C VAL A 31 17.56 -4.43 17.91
N LYS A 32 16.75 -5.49 18.09
CA LYS A 32 15.74 -5.91 17.12
C LYS A 32 14.63 -4.87 16.97
N GLY A 33 14.19 -4.26 18.07
CA GLY A 33 13.22 -3.16 18.05
C GLY A 33 13.75 -1.91 17.36
N LYS A 34 14.99 -1.55 17.59
CA LYS A 34 15.66 -0.41 16.94
C LYS A 34 15.81 -0.61 15.44
N ARG A 35 16.18 -1.82 14.99
CA ARG A 35 16.27 -2.17 13.56
C ARG A 35 14.91 -2.06 12.88
N LYS A 36 13.86 -2.57 13.51
CA LYS A 36 12.49 -2.48 12.99
C LYS A 36 12.05 -1.03 12.84
N ASN A 37 12.30 -0.20 13.86
CA ASN A 37 11.96 1.21 13.83
C ASN A 37 12.74 1.98 12.77
N PHE A 38 14.01 1.67 12.59
CA PHE A 38 14.85 2.28 11.56
C PHE A 38 14.37 1.94 10.16
N MET A 39 14.08 0.66 9.89
CA MET A 39 13.53 0.21 8.61
C MET A 39 12.18 0.88 8.34
N HIS A 40 11.33 0.99 9.35
CA HIS A 40 10.03 1.64 9.24
C HIS A 40 10.16 3.12 8.87
N ALA A 41 11.10 3.82 9.51
CA ALA A 41 11.39 5.23 9.21
C ALA A 41 11.90 5.42 7.77
N ILE A 42 12.74 4.51 7.27
CA ILE A 42 13.21 4.53 5.88
C ILE A 42 12.04 4.35 4.91
N LEU A 43 11.16 3.38 5.17
CA LEU A 43 9.99 3.10 4.34
C LEU A 43 9.04 4.31 4.31
N GLN A 44 8.79 4.94 5.46
CA GLN A 44 7.96 6.13 5.54
C GLN A 44 8.55 7.29 4.73
N GLY A 45 9.85 7.52 4.83
CA GLY A 45 10.53 8.55 4.04
C GLY A 45 10.45 8.30 2.54
N THR A 46 10.58 7.07 2.12
CA THR A 46 10.45 6.66 0.72
C THR A 46 9.03 6.89 0.21
N ILE A 47 8.03 6.49 0.99
CA ILE A 47 6.61 6.69 0.66
C ILE A 47 6.29 8.18 0.54
N ALA A 48 6.76 9.00 1.46
CA ALA A 48 6.53 10.44 1.45
C ALA A 48 7.04 11.08 0.15
N LYS A 49 8.21 10.68 -0.32
CA LYS A 49 8.76 11.15 -1.61
C LYS A 49 7.92 10.71 -2.79
N LYS A 50 7.47 9.46 -2.78
CA LYS A 50 6.68 8.88 -3.88
C LYS A 50 5.27 9.47 -3.96
N MET A 51 4.74 9.98 -2.87
CA MET A 51 3.42 10.63 -2.85
C MET A 51 3.41 12.00 -3.50
N ASP A 52 4.56 12.60 -3.70
CA ASP A 52 4.65 13.83 -4.47
C ASP A 52 4.23 13.55 -5.93
N GLY A 53 3.21 14.26 -6.41
CA GLY A 53 2.64 14.04 -7.73
C GLY A 53 1.61 12.91 -7.83
N ALA A 54 1.24 12.30 -6.72
CA ALA A 54 0.17 11.30 -6.68
C ALA A 54 -1.17 11.88 -7.13
N THR A 55 -1.95 11.09 -7.87
CA THR A 55 -3.24 11.52 -8.40
C THR A 55 -4.38 11.15 -7.47
N PHE A 56 -4.43 9.93 -6.99
CA PHE A 56 -5.46 9.46 -6.07
C PHE A 56 -5.00 8.18 -5.35
N ILE A 57 -5.78 7.80 -4.33
CA ILE A 57 -5.50 6.62 -3.52
C ILE A 57 -6.72 5.72 -3.48
N VAL A 58 -6.50 4.41 -3.61
CA VAL A 58 -7.52 3.38 -3.44
C VAL A 58 -7.26 2.66 -2.13
N ASN A 59 -8.25 2.62 -1.27
CA ASN A 59 -8.15 2.06 0.07
C ASN A 59 -9.02 0.82 0.26
N ASN A 60 -8.46 -0.14 0.98
CA ASN A 60 -9.21 -1.07 1.81
C ASN A 60 -9.11 -0.51 3.25
N PRO A 61 -10.21 -0.07 3.89
CA PRO A 61 -10.14 0.83 5.05
C PRO A 61 -9.35 0.32 6.25
N THR A 62 -9.24 -0.99 6.39
CA THR A 62 -8.61 -1.59 7.56
C THR A 62 -7.21 -2.12 7.29
N HIS A 63 -6.79 -2.27 6.05
CA HIS A 63 -5.58 -3.02 5.75
C HIS A 63 -4.65 -2.42 4.71
N ILE A 64 -5.16 -1.85 3.62
CA ILE A 64 -4.36 -1.55 2.44
C ILE A 64 -4.62 -0.14 1.93
N SER A 65 -3.56 0.56 1.53
CA SER A 65 -3.65 1.78 0.74
C SER A 65 -2.71 1.68 -0.45
N VAL A 66 -3.22 2.00 -1.64
CA VAL A 66 -2.45 1.99 -2.89
C VAL A 66 -2.50 3.38 -3.50
N VAL A 67 -1.34 3.94 -3.76
CA VAL A 67 -1.18 5.29 -4.32
C VAL A 67 -0.96 5.19 -5.82
N LEU A 68 -1.80 5.87 -6.59
CA LEU A 68 -1.72 5.87 -8.05
C LEU A 68 -1.41 7.26 -8.59
N ARG A 69 -0.66 7.26 -9.67
CA ARG A 69 -0.39 8.44 -10.48
C ARG A 69 -0.87 8.21 -11.90
N TYR A 70 -1.56 9.17 -12.46
CA TYR A 70 -1.87 9.19 -13.87
C TYR A 70 -1.72 10.61 -14.42
N ASN A 71 -0.68 10.81 -15.22
CA ASN A 71 -0.48 12.03 -15.98
C ASN A 71 -0.61 11.69 -17.47
N LYS A 72 -1.71 12.14 -18.08
CA LYS A 72 -2.05 11.83 -19.47
C LYS A 72 -0.98 12.25 -20.50
N HIS A 73 -0.08 13.14 -20.13
CA HIS A 73 1.00 13.61 -21.02
C HIS A 73 2.27 12.75 -20.94
N VAL A 74 2.43 11.98 -19.87
CA VAL A 74 3.65 11.21 -19.58
C VAL A 74 3.36 9.72 -19.47
N ASP A 75 2.23 9.36 -18.85
CA ASP A 75 1.90 7.98 -18.51
C ASP A 75 0.96 7.37 -19.55
N ALA A 76 1.31 6.20 -20.09
CA ALA A 76 0.43 5.45 -21.00
C ALA A 76 -0.78 4.86 -20.27
N ALA A 77 -0.60 4.55 -18.97
CA ALA A 77 -1.62 4.01 -18.08
C ALA A 77 -1.30 4.44 -16.65
N PRO A 78 -2.28 4.38 -15.72
CA PRO A 78 -1.98 4.66 -14.32
C PRO A 78 -0.86 3.77 -13.76
N ILE A 79 -0.06 4.36 -12.89
CA ILE A 79 1.10 3.71 -12.27
C ILE A 79 0.87 3.62 -10.77
N VAL A 80 1.18 2.49 -10.17
CA VAL A 80 1.24 2.33 -8.71
C VAL A 80 2.57 2.90 -8.23
N VAL A 81 2.55 4.06 -7.60
CA VAL A 81 3.79 4.71 -7.13
C VAL A 81 4.18 4.30 -5.72
N ALA A 82 3.21 3.93 -4.89
CA ALA A 82 3.45 3.44 -3.55
C ALA A 82 2.29 2.57 -3.09
N LYS A 83 2.55 1.69 -2.17
CA LYS A 83 1.52 0.86 -1.53
C LYS A 83 1.98 0.48 -0.14
N GLY A 84 1.04 0.23 0.75
CA GLY A 84 1.34 -0.18 2.11
C GLY A 84 0.17 -0.87 2.76
N GLU A 85 0.46 -1.67 3.76
CA GLU A 85 -0.56 -2.31 4.60
C GLU A 85 -0.36 -1.91 6.05
N ASP A 86 -1.43 -2.01 6.84
CA ASP A 86 -1.47 -1.73 8.28
C ASP A 86 -0.93 -0.34 8.63
N GLU A 87 0.19 -0.23 9.34
CA GLU A 87 0.77 1.04 9.76
C GLU A 87 1.20 1.91 8.60
N LEU A 88 1.75 1.32 7.54
CA LEU A 88 2.12 2.05 6.33
C LEU A 88 0.89 2.56 5.58
N ALA A 89 -0.18 1.78 5.55
CA ALA A 89 -1.45 2.23 4.96
C ALA A 89 -2.01 3.43 5.73
N LEU A 90 -1.96 3.41 7.05
CA LEU A 90 -2.37 4.52 7.90
C LEU A 90 -1.52 5.77 7.62
N TYR A 91 -0.21 5.59 7.49
CA TYR A 91 0.72 6.67 7.16
C TYR A 91 0.40 7.30 5.79
N ILE A 92 0.14 6.47 4.78
CA ILE A 92 -0.26 6.93 3.44
C ILE A 92 -1.54 7.75 3.53
N ARG A 93 -2.56 7.29 4.25
CA ARG A 93 -3.82 8.02 4.42
C ARG A 93 -3.63 9.35 5.14
N THR A 94 -2.77 9.39 6.14
CA THR A 94 -2.45 10.62 6.87
C THR A 94 -1.79 11.65 5.94
N LEU A 95 -0.78 11.23 5.16
CA LEU A 95 -0.15 12.11 4.18
C LEU A 95 -1.11 12.57 3.10
N ALA A 96 -2.01 11.70 2.66
CA ALA A 96 -3.00 12.03 1.65
C ALA A 96 -3.95 13.14 2.13
N ARG A 97 -4.37 13.09 3.38
CA ARG A 97 -5.19 14.15 3.98
C ARG A 97 -4.45 15.47 4.07
N GLU A 98 -3.19 15.44 4.48
CA GLU A 98 -2.34 16.63 4.57
C GLU A 98 -2.10 17.28 3.20
N GLN A 99 -1.93 16.47 2.18
CA GLN A 99 -1.65 16.93 0.80
C GLN A 99 -2.91 17.09 -0.05
N GLU A 100 -4.08 16.84 0.53
CA GLU A 100 -5.37 16.91 -0.17
C GLU A 100 -5.45 15.99 -1.40
N ILE A 101 -4.86 14.82 -1.31
CA ILE A 101 -4.94 13.80 -2.34
C ILE A 101 -6.25 13.03 -2.16
N PRO A 102 -7.10 12.91 -3.20
CA PRO A 102 -8.37 12.21 -3.08
C PRO A 102 -8.19 10.73 -2.80
N MET A 103 -9.06 10.20 -1.94
CA MET A 103 -9.06 8.79 -1.56
C MET A 103 -10.42 8.17 -1.84
N VAL A 104 -10.40 6.95 -2.33
CA VAL A 104 -11.60 6.16 -2.59
C VAL A 104 -11.51 4.82 -1.87
N GLU A 105 -12.62 4.42 -1.25
CA GLU A 105 -12.74 3.09 -0.68
C GLU A 105 -13.24 2.11 -1.75
N ASN A 106 -12.41 1.14 -2.10
CA ASN A 106 -12.78 0.03 -2.97
C ASN A 106 -11.93 -1.18 -2.59
N ARG A 107 -12.50 -2.04 -1.75
CA ARG A 107 -11.79 -3.19 -1.19
C ARG A 107 -11.25 -4.15 -2.24
N PRO A 108 -12.06 -4.64 -3.21
CA PRO A 108 -11.55 -5.56 -4.22
C PRO A 108 -10.44 -4.95 -5.07
N LEU A 109 -10.60 -3.71 -5.49
CA LEU A 109 -9.61 -3.02 -6.32
C LEU A 109 -8.31 -2.78 -5.56
N ALA A 110 -8.38 -2.32 -4.31
CA ALA A 110 -7.21 -2.11 -3.48
C ALA A 110 -6.40 -3.39 -3.32
N ARG A 111 -7.07 -4.51 -3.07
CA ARG A 111 -6.41 -5.81 -2.95
C ARG A 111 -5.78 -6.27 -4.25
N SER A 112 -6.49 -6.12 -5.37
CA SER A 112 -5.96 -6.50 -6.68
C SER A 112 -4.73 -5.67 -7.04
N LEU A 113 -4.79 -4.37 -6.84
CA LEU A 113 -3.64 -3.48 -7.09
C LEU A 113 -2.45 -3.82 -6.19
N TYR A 114 -2.71 -4.06 -4.92
CA TYR A 114 -1.65 -4.35 -3.96
C TYR A 114 -0.89 -5.63 -4.28
N TYR A 115 -1.60 -6.70 -4.62
CA TYR A 115 -0.98 -8.00 -4.85
C TYR A 115 -0.51 -8.24 -6.27
N GLN A 116 -1.12 -7.57 -7.28
CA GLN A 116 -0.80 -7.82 -8.69
C GLN A 116 0.19 -6.83 -9.28
N VAL A 117 0.32 -5.63 -8.72
CA VAL A 117 1.11 -4.56 -9.33
C VAL A 117 2.27 -4.18 -8.40
N GLU A 118 3.48 -4.25 -8.91
CA GLU A 118 4.66 -3.79 -8.20
C GLU A 118 4.75 -2.26 -8.23
N GLU A 119 5.47 -1.69 -7.26
CA GLU A 119 5.72 -0.26 -7.24
C GLU A 119 6.43 0.20 -8.51
N ASP A 120 6.04 1.37 -8.99
CA ASP A 120 6.54 2.01 -10.21
C ASP A 120 6.17 1.28 -11.52
N GLU A 121 5.27 0.31 -11.44
CA GLU A 121 4.74 -0.38 -12.63
C GLU A 121 3.34 0.15 -12.99
N THR A 122 3.03 0.09 -14.29
CA THR A 122 1.69 0.38 -14.78
C THR A 122 0.72 -0.72 -14.37
N ILE A 123 -0.54 -0.36 -14.18
CA ILE A 123 -1.59 -1.34 -13.90
C ILE A 123 -1.78 -2.26 -15.11
N PRO A 124 -2.11 -3.56 -14.88
CA PRO A 124 -2.42 -4.46 -15.98
C PRO A 124 -3.78 -4.14 -16.62
N GLU A 125 -3.97 -4.60 -17.85
CA GLU A 125 -5.18 -4.32 -18.64
C GLU A 125 -6.47 -4.78 -17.96
N ASP A 126 -6.42 -5.89 -17.23
CA ASP A 126 -7.59 -6.42 -16.51
C ASP A 126 -8.09 -5.50 -15.39
N LEU A 127 -7.27 -4.54 -14.93
CA LEU A 127 -7.65 -3.56 -13.92
C LEU A 127 -8.02 -2.18 -14.50
N TYR A 128 -7.87 -1.98 -15.81
CA TYR A 128 -8.14 -0.68 -16.44
C TYR A 128 -9.56 -0.19 -16.19
N VAL A 129 -10.56 -1.04 -16.41
CA VAL A 129 -11.97 -0.65 -16.27
C VAL A 129 -12.27 -0.19 -14.85
N ALA A 130 -11.83 -0.93 -13.86
CA ALA A 130 -12.07 -0.60 -12.45
C ALA A 130 -11.39 0.71 -12.05
N VAL A 131 -10.16 0.92 -12.48
CA VAL A 131 -9.40 2.15 -12.20
C VAL A 131 -10.02 3.36 -12.90
N ILE A 132 -10.42 3.19 -14.16
CA ILE A 132 -11.10 4.26 -14.91
C ILE A 132 -12.43 4.65 -14.26
N GLU A 133 -13.19 3.69 -13.75
CA GLU A 133 -14.44 3.96 -13.02
C GLU A 133 -14.18 4.78 -11.75
N VAL A 134 -13.14 4.47 -11.00
CA VAL A 134 -12.73 5.23 -9.82
C VAL A 134 -12.33 6.66 -10.21
N MET A 135 -11.53 6.82 -11.24
CA MET A 135 -11.12 8.14 -11.72
C MET A 135 -12.33 8.96 -12.18
N ARG A 136 -13.24 8.34 -12.91
CA ARG A 136 -14.47 8.98 -13.37
C ARG A 136 -15.32 9.45 -12.18
N TYR A 137 -15.48 8.63 -11.16
CA TYR A 137 -16.18 8.99 -9.94
C TYR A 137 -15.54 10.22 -9.27
N LEU A 138 -14.22 10.23 -9.13
CA LEU A 138 -13.51 11.35 -8.52
C LEU A 138 -13.62 12.64 -9.33
N ILE A 139 -13.63 12.55 -10.65
CA ILE A 139 -13.85 13.69 -11.54
C ILE A 139 -15.28 14.23 -11.37
N GLN A 140 -16.29 13.36 -11.33
CA GLN A 140 -17.69 13.74 -11.16
C GLN A 140 -17.95 14.41 -9.82
N THR A 141 -17.29 13.98 -8.76
CA THR A 141 -17.41 14.58 -7.43
C THR A 141 -16.51 15.81 -7.24
N LYS A 142 -15.77 16.20 -8.27
CA LYS A 142 -14.82 17.33 -8.28
C LYS A 142 -13.65 17.17 -7.28
N GLU A 143 -13.38 15.96 -6.85
CA GLU A 143 -12.23 15.67 -6.02
C GLU A 143 -10.95 15.56 -6.86
N LEU A 144 -11.10 15.29 -8.16
CA LEU A 144 -9.99 15.20 -9.12
C LEU A 144 -10.28 16.11 -10.31
N GLU A 145 -9.31 16.95 -10.64
CA GLU A 145 -9.33 17.77 -11.86
C GLU A 145 -8.43 17.14 -12.93
N VAL A 146 -8.93 17.13 -14.16
CA VAL A 146 -8.20 16.59 -15.31
C VAL A 146 -7.89 17.67 -16.32
#